data_352889310c58a59a59981d5f5f6cca0c
#
_entry.id   352889310c58a59a59981d5f5f6cca0c
#
_cell.length_a   1.000
_cell.length_b   1.000
_cell.length_c   1.000
_cell.angle_alpha   90.00
_cell.angle_beta   90.00
_cell.angle_gamma   90.00
#
_symmetry.space_group_name_H-M   'P 1'
#
loop_
_entity.id
_entity.type
_entity.pdbx_description
1 polymer ?
#
loop_
_entity_poly.entity_id
_entity_poly.type
_entity_poly.pdbx_seq_one_letter_code
_entity_poly.pdbx_strand_id
1 'polypeptide(L)'
;MWFEFFGDEVELIAEIDEVTGEMLREYEAIPVWPASHYVTEKPKVKAALKSISEECEKRVAELKATDKLLEAQRLQQRTDYDLEMLETMGFCNGIENYSRHLDGRKQGEPPFTLIDYFPKDMLCIIDESHVTVPQIRGM
;
A
#
# COMPACT_ATOMS: atom_id res chain seq x y z
N MET A 1 14.33 -19.93 -1.30
CA MET A 1 14.91 -19.40 -2.55
C MET A 1 16.39 -19.15 -2.34
N TRP A 2 17.25 -19.64 -3.24
CA TRP A 2 18.73 -19.53 -3.21
C TRP A 2 19.20 -18.61 -4.32
N PHE A 3 20.16 -17.73 -4.02
CA PHE A 3 20.81 -16.85 -4.98
C PHE A 3 22.31 -17.03 -4.87
N GLU A 4 22.95 -17.29 -5.98
CA GLU A 4 24.40 -17.38 -6.09
C GLU A 4 24.93 -16.18 -6.87
N PHE A 5 25.96 -15.53 -6.32
CA PHE A 5 26.53 -14.31 -6.87
C PHE A 5 28.00 -14.54 -7.22
N PHE A 6 28.40 -14.00 -8.36
CA PHE A 6 29.80 -13.81 -8.71
C PHE A 6 30.10 -12.30 -8.80
N GLY A 7 30.70 -11.75 -7.75
CA GLY A 7 30.81 -10.30 -7.63
C GLY A 7 29.44 -9.62 -7.49
N ASP A 8 29.12 -8.75 -8.43
CA ASP A 8 27.85 -8.02 -8.49
C ASP A 8 26.80 -8.67 -9.42
N GLU A 9 27.15 -9.80 -10.04
CA GLU A 9 26.27 -10.52 -10.97
C GLU A 9 25.63 -11.73 -10.30
N VAL A 10 24.34 -11.97 -10.60
CA VAL A 10 23.62 -13.17 -10.16
C VAL A 10 23.90 -14.29 -11.16
N GLU A 11 24.55 -15.35 -10.72
CA GLU A 11 24.83 -16.53 -11.56
C GLU A 11 23.71 -17.55 -11.52
N LEU A 12 23.07 -17.72 -10.36
CA LEU A 12 22.04 -18.73 -10.17
C LEU A 12 20.91 -18.21 -9.30
N ILE A 13 19.69 -18.48 -9.73
CA ILE A 13 18.47 -18.33 -8.93
C ILE A 13 17.79 -19.69 -8.86
N ALA A 14 17.72 -20.28 -7.67
CA ALA A 14 17.19 -21.62 -7.52
C ALA A 14 16.22 -21.74 -6.33
N GLU A 15 15.27 -22.63 -6.48
CA GLU A 15 14.48 -23.16 -5.38
C GLU A 15 15.15 -24.40 -4.83
N ILE A 16 15.45 -24.39 -3.54
CA ILE A 16 16.06 -25.53 -2.85
C ILE A 16 15.12 -26.06 -1.78
N ASP A 17 15.15 -27.35 -1.56
CA ASP A 17 14.52 -27.97 -0.40
C ASP A 17 15.31 -27.59 0.86
N GLU A 18 14.63 -27.00 1.85
CA GLU A 18 15.28 -26.49 3.07
C GLU A 18 15.78 -27.62 3.99
N VAL A 19 15.27 -28.84 3.82
CA VAL A 19 15.62 -29.99 4.65
C VAL A 19 16.76 -30.81 4.02
N THR A 20 16.66 -31.06 2.71
CA THR A 20 17.63 -31.91 2.01
C THR A 20 18.73 -31.10 1.35
N GLY A 21 18.53 -29.81 1.09
CA GLY A 21 19.44 -28.96 0.33
C GLY A 21 19.44 -29.24 -1.17
N GLU A 22 18.54 -30.13 -1.65
CA GLU A 22 18.45 -30.45 -3.07
C GLU A 22 17.83 -29.29 -3.86
N MET A 23 18.39 -29.02 -5.05
CA MET A 23 17.83 -28.06 -5.99
C MET A 23 16.57 -28.63 -6.62
N LEU A 24 15.44 -27.96 -6.38
CA LEU A 24 14.13 -28.33 -6.91
C LEU A 24 13.88 -27.73 -8.29
N ARG A 25 14.30 -26.48 -8.48
CA ARG A 25 14.05 -25.73 -9.72
C ARG A 25 15.00 -24.56 -9.87
N GLU A 26 15.40 -24.29 -11.11
CA GLU A 26 16.17 -23.11 -11.51
C GLU A 26 15.27 -22.08 -12.20
N TYR A 27 15.54 -20.79 -12.00
CA TYR A 27 14.80 -19.67 -12.56
C TYR A 27 15.74 -18.70 -13.28
N GLU A 28 15.34 -18.25 -14.45
CA GLU A 28 16.07 -17.19 -15.17
C GLU A 28 15.85 -15.81 -14.52
N ALA A 29 14.67 -15.59 -13.97
CA ALA A 29 14.30 -14.35 -13.26
C ALA A 29 13.15 -14.61 -12.29
N ILE A 30 13.13 -13.87 -11.20
CA ILE A 30 12.01 -13.86 -10.26
C ILE A 30 11.63 -12.43 -9.92
N PRO A 31 10.33 -12.13 -9.72
CA PRO A 31 9.89 -10.84 -9.20
C PRO A 31 10.20 -10.74 -7.70
N VAL A 32 10.88 -9.68 -7.30
CA VAL A 32 11.06 -9.33 -5.89
C VAL A 32 10.17 -8.13 -5.59
N TRP A 33 9.14 -8.36 -4.82
CA TRP A 33 8.17 -7.34 -4.46
C TRP A 33 8.67 -6.53 -3.27
N PRO A 34 8.43 -5.19 -3.24
CA PRO A 34 8.78 -4.37 -2.10
C PRO A 34 7.99 -4.78 -0.85
N ALA A 35 8.60 -4.68 0.31
CA ALA A 35 7.96 -4.91 1.60
C ALA A 35 7.09 -3.73 2.09
N SER A 36 7.04 -2.64 1.32
CA SER A 36 6.27 -1.44 1.64
C SER A 36 4.97 -1.38 0.85
N HIS A 37 3.90 -0.91 1.52
CA HIS A 37 2.62 -0.65 0.86
C HIS A 37 2.70 0.57 -0.07
N TYR A 38 1.87 0.55 -1.13
CA TYR A 38 1.64 1.70 -2.03
C TYR A 38 2.90 2.20 -2.77
N VAL A 39 3.86 1.32 -3.02
CA VAL A 39 4.97 1.63 -3.94
C VAL A 39 4.42 1.72 -5.35
N THR A 40 4.38 2.93 -5.89
CA THR A 40 3.67 3.24 -7.13
C THR A 40 4.60 3.95 -8.12
N GLU A 41 4.41 3.71 -9.41
CA GLU A 41 5.16 4.36 -10.48
C GLU A 41 4.96 5.88 -10.48
N LYS A 42 6.01 6.63 -10.80
CA LYS A 42 6.01 8.11 -10.81
C LYS A 42 4.81 8.76 -11.55
N PRO A 43 4.36 8.26 -12.71
CA PRO A 43 3.19 8.85 -13.40
C PRO A 43 1.89 8.72 -12.59
N LYS A 44 1.70 7.56 -11.94
CA LYS A 44 0.52 7.33 -11.08
C LYS A 44 0.55 8.20 -9.84
N VAL A 45 1.73 8.37 -9.24
CA VAL A 45 1.92 9.28 -8.09
C VAL A 45 1.50 10.70 -8.47
N LYS A 46 1.92 11.24 -9.62
CA LYS A 46 1.53 12.57 -10.07
C LYS A 46 0.01 12.73 -10.25
N ALA A 47 -0.65 11.72 -10.81
CA ALA A 47 -2.10 11.72 -10.94
C ALA A 47 -2.79 11.69 -9.57
N ALA A 48 -2.27 10.88 -8.63
CA ALA A 48 -2.77 10.81 -7.26
C ALA A 48 -2.61 12.15 -6.52
N LEU A 49 -1.43 12.80 -6.59
CA LEU A 49 -1.18 14.11 -5.98
C LEU A 49 -2.23 15.15 -6.42
N LYS A 50 -2.49 15.23 -7.72
CA LYS A 50 -3.53 16.12 -8.26
C LYS A 50 -4.91 15.80 -7.70
N SER A 51 -5.29 14.54 -7.70
CA SER A 51 -6.60 14.07 -7.22
C SER A 51 -6.78 14.30 -5.71
N ILE A 52 -5.73 14.14 -4.91
CA ILE A 52 -5.73 14.42 -3.47
C ILE A 52 -5.91 15.92 -3.21
N SER A 53 -5.18 16.77 -3.94
CA SER A 53 -5.29 18.23 -3.83
C SER A 53 -6.72 18.71 -4.15
N GLU A 54 -7.29 18.24 -5.26
CA GLU A 54 -8.67 18.59 -5.67
C GLU A 54 -9.72 18.16 -4.63
N GLU A 55 -9.55 16.99 -4.01
CA GLU A 55 -10.45 16.52 -2.95
C GLU A 55 -10.28 17.33 -1.67
N CYS A 56 -9.04 17.65 -1.29
CA CYS A 56 -8.75 18.51 -0.14
C CYS A 56 -9.39 19.89 -0.28
N GLU A 57 -9.23 20.54 -1.44
CA GLU A 57 -9.84 21.84 -1.70
C GLU A 57 -11.36 21.83 -1.54
N LYS A 58 -12.04 20.83 -2.09
CA LYS A 58 -13.47 20.63 -1.93
C LYS A 58 -13.86 20.48 -0.46
N ARG A 59 -13.14 19.62 0.26
CA ARG A 59 -13.44 19.35 1.67
C ARG A 59 -13.18 20.56 2.56
N VAL A 60 -12.12 21.31 2.30
CA VAL A 60 -11.80 22.58 2.98
C VAL A 60 -12.90 23.61 2.74
N ALA A 61 -13.39 23.73 1.50
CA ALA A 61 -14.52 24.63 1.21
C ALA A 61 -15.81 24.26 1.96
N GLU A 62 -16.15 22.96 2.04
CA GLU A 62 -17.29 22.46 2.82
C GLU A 62 -17.14 22.78 4.32
N LEU A 63 -15.95 22.56 4.88
CA LEU A 63 -15.68 22.85 6.30
C LEU A 63 -15.78 24.35 6.58
N LYS A 64 -15.27 25.20 5.71
CA LYS A 64 -15.42 26.66 5.83
C LYS A 64 -16.88 27.11 5.73
N ALA A 65 -17.67 26.50 4.85
CA ALA A 65 -19.09 26.80 4.70
C ALA A 65 -19.92 26.40 5.94
N THR A 66 -19.41 25.44 6.74
CA THR A 66 -20.04 24.99 8.00
C THR A 66 -19.40 25.60 9.25
N ASP A 67 -18.65 26.69 9.11
CA ASP A 67 -17.94 27.43 10.17
C ASP A 67 -16.91 26.60 10.98
N LYS A 68 -16.40 25.52 10.38
CA LYS A 68 -15.35 24.65 10.95
C LYS A 68 -13.96 25.09 10.49
N LEU A 69 -13.61 26.35 10.84
CA LEU A 69 -12.38 26.98 10.32
C LEU A 69 -11.09 26.33 10.81
N LEU A 70 -11.07 25.86 12.06
CA LEU A 70 -9.89 25.19 12.63
C LEU A 70 -9.65 23.82 11.97
N GLU A 71 -10.71 23.05 11.75
CA GLU A 71 -10.63 21.76 11.06
C GLU A 71 -10.21 21.93 9.60
N ALA A 72 -10.74 22.98 8.94
CA ALA A 72 -10.35 23.31 7.57
C ALA A 72 -8.86 23.64 7.48
N GLN A 73 -8.33 24.46 8.39
CA GLN A 73 -6.92 24.81 8.44
C GLN A 73 -6.02 23.59 8.71
N ARG A 74 -6.37 22.77 9.69
CA ARG A 74 -5.61 21.55 10.05
C ARG A 74 -5.59 20.55 8.90
N LEU A 75 -6.74 20.35 8.24
CA LEU A 75 -6.82 19.46 7.08
C LEU A 75 -5.91 19.96 5.96
N GLN A 76 -5.99 21.25 5.61
CA GLN A 76 -5.16 21.83 4.57
C GLN A 76 -3.67 21.66 4.88
N GLN A 77 -3.22 22.11 6.05
CA GLN A 77 -1.81 22.03 6.45
C GLN A 77 -1.26 20.60 6.42
N ARG A 78 -2.05 19.64 6.93
CA ARG A 78 -1.63 18.24 6.93
C ARG A 78 -1.53 17.69 5.51
N THR A 79 -2.56 17.95 4.68
CA THR A 79 -2.56 17.44 3.31
C THR A 79 -1.44 18.06 2.48
N ASP A 80 -1.17 19.36 2.61
CA ASP A 80 -0.06 20.03 1.91
C ASP A 80 1.29 19.40 2.29
N TYR A 81 1.52 19.13 3.58
CA TYR A 81 2.73 18.46 4.04
C TYR A 81 2.83 17.02 3.51
N ASP A 82 1.73 16.25 3.55
CA ASP A 82 1.70 14.87 3.05
C ASP A 82 1.95 14.82 1.53
N LEU A 83 1.41 15.78 0.77
CA LEU A 83 1.66 15.92 -0.67
C LEU A 83 3.13 16.22 -0.99
N GLU A 84 3.77 17.12 -0.23
CA GLU A 84 5.20 17.41 -0.36
C GLU A 84 6.05 16.17 -0.08
N MET A 85 5.73 15.42 0.97
CA MET A 85 6.41 14.16 1.30
C MET A 85 6.23 13.09 0.22
N LEU A 86 5.01 12.93 -0.31
CA LEU A 86 4.74 12.00 -1.40
C LEU A 86 5.49 12.38 -2.69
N GLU A 87 5.59 13.68 -3.01
CA GLU A 87 6.29 14.15 -4.19
C GLU A 87 7.81 13.98 -4.08
N THR A 88 8.39 14.30 -2.91
CA THR A 88 9.85 14.32 -2.70
C THR A 88 10.41 12.96 -2.30
N MET A 89 9.74 12.26 -1.38
CA MET A 89 10.21 11.01 -0.79
C MET A 89 9.49 9.78 -1.33
N GLY A 90 8.35 9.96 -2.03
CA GLY A 90 7.49 8.88 -2.47
C GLY A 90 6.71 8.18 -1.34
N PHE A 91 6.70 8.76 -0.15
CA PHE A 91 6.07 8.20 1.05
C PHE A 91 5.63 9.33 1.99
N CYS A 92 4.53 9.11 2.71
CA CYS A 92 4.12 9.95 3.84
C CYS A 92 3.55 9.09 4.98
N ASN A 93 3.51 9.65 6.20
CA ASN A 93 2.87 8.99 7.32
C ASN A 93 1.35 8.93 7.11
N GLY A 94 0.78 7.73 7.23
CA GLY A 94 -0.64 7.51 6.96
C GLY A 94 -0.97 7.46 5.46
N ILE A 95 -0.05 7.00 4.63
CA ILE A 95 -0.21 6.84 3.18
C ILE A 95 -1.47 6.04 2.82
N GLU A 96 -1.92 5.15 3.72
CA GLU A 96 -3.16 4.39 3.58
C GLU A 96 -4.40 5.26 3.46
N ASN A 97 -4.39 6.48 4.01
CA ASN A 97 -5.48 7.44 3.87
C ASN A 97 -5.64 7.93 2.42
N TYR A 98 -4.58 7.84 1.64
CA TYR A 98 -4.52 8.23 0.23
C TYR A 98 -4.57 7.03 -0.72
N SER A 99 -4.73 5.80 -0.19
CA SER A 99 -4.69 4.55 -0.95
C SER A 99 -5.60 4.55 -2.18
N ARG A 100 -6.81 5.09 -2.05
CA ARG A 100 -7.78 5.18 -3.13
C ARG A 100 -7.24 5.95 -4.35
N HIS A 101 -6.50 7.03 -4.13
CA HIS A 101 -5.90 7.84 -5.18
C HIS A 101 -4.70 7.13 -5.81
N LEU A 102 -3.91 6.41 -5.01
CA LEU A 102 -2.73 5.67 -5.47
C LEU A 102 -3.11 4.43 -6.27
N ASP A 103 -4.18 3.74 -5.85
CA ASP A 103 -4.70 2.53 -6.50
C ASP A 103 -5.67 2.84 -7.67
N GLY A 104 -6.12 4.10 -7.80
CA GLY A 104 -7.09 4.51 -8.80
C GLY A 104 -8.52 3.99 -8.56
N ARG A 105 -8.87 3.63 -7.33
CA ARG A 105 -10.20 3.18 -6.92
C ARG A 105 -11.21 4.33 -6.88
N LYS A 106 -12.48 3.99 -7.09
CA LYS A 106 -13.59 4.94 -6.95
C LYS A 106 -13.91 5.17 -5.46
N GLN A 107 -14.55 6.28 -5.17
CA GLN A 107 -15.03 6.57 -3.82
C GLN A 107 -16.01 5.48 -3.35
N GLY A 108 -15.79 4.94 -2.14
CA GLY A 108 -16.58 3.86 -1.56
C GLY A 108 -16.14 2.44 -1.95
N GLU A 109 -15.18 2.28 -2.86
CA GLU A 109 -14.59 0.97 -3.14
C GLU A 109 -13.62 0.57 -2.03
N PRO A 110 -13.72 -0.65 -1.48
CA PRO A 110 -12.82 -1.13 -0.44
C PRO A 110 -11.39 -1.31 -0.99
N PRO A 111 -10.36 -1.14 -0.16
CA PRO A 111 -8.99 -1.48 -0.55
C PRO A 111 -8.83 -2.99 -0.72
N PHE A 112 -7.86 -3.37 -1.56
CA PHE A 112 -7.41 -4.76 -1.60
C PHE A 112 -6.76 -5.14 -0.27
N THR A 113 -7.14 -6.29 0.22
CA THR A 113 -6.62 -6.88 1.46
C THR A 113 -5.77 -8.09 1.15
N LEU A 114 -4.98 -8.55 2.12
CA LEU A 114 -4.19 -9.77 1.97
C LEU A 114 -5.06 -10.97 1.58
N ILE A 115 -6.31 -11.01 2.05
CA ILE A 115 -7.27 -12.09 1.76
C ILE A 115 -7.61 -12.17 0.27
N ASP A 116 -7.61 -11.04 -0.45
CA ASP A 116 -7.91 -11.00 -1.88
C ASP A 116 -6.88 -11.72 -2.75
N TYR A 117 -5.67 -11.96 -2.22
CA TYR A 117 -4.59 -12.68 -2.90
C TYR A 117 -4.61 -14.19 -2.67
N PHE A 118 -5.44 -14.67 -1.76
CA PHE A 118 -5.57 -16.11 -1.52
C PHE A 118 -6.57 -16.76 -2.49
N PRO A 119 -6.42 -18.07 -2.77
CA PRO A 119 -7.40 -18.80 -3.56
C PRO A 119 -8.75 -18.82 -2.87
N LYS A 120 -9.84 -18.87 -3.66
CA LYS A 120 -11.22 -18.81 -3.15
C LYS A 120 -11.60 -19.97 -2.22
N ASP A 121 -10.92 -21.08 -2.34
CA ASP A 121 -11.12 -22.33 -1.57
C ASP A 121 -10.17 -22.48 -0.38
N MET A 122 -9.51 -21.37 0.03
CA MET A 122 -8.62 -21.37 1.18
C MET A 122 -9.35 -21.70 2.48
N LEU A 123 -8.67 -22.43 3.37
CA LEU A 123 -9.08 -22.58 4.76
C LEU A 123 -8.47 -21.45 5.60
N CYS A 124 -9.31 -20.59 6.16
CA CYS A 124 -8.89 -19.52 7.05
C CYS A 124 -9.09 -19.92 8.51
N ILE A 125 -8.03 -19.98 9.29
CA ILE A 125 -8.06 -20.24 10.73
C ILE A 125 -7.72 -18.95 11.45
N ILE A 126 -8.67 -18.45 12.26
CA ILE A 126 -8.50 -17.19 13.00
C ILE A 126 -8.27 -17.53 14.46
N ASP A 127 -7.04 -17.33 14.91
CA ASP A 127 -6.70 -17.42 16.32
C ASP A 127 -7.29 -16.25 17.10
N GLU A 128 -7.67 -16.50 18.38
CA GLU A 128 -8.33 -15.51 19.24
C GLU A 128 -9.50 -14.78 18.53
N SER A 129 -10.30 -15.55 17.80
CA SER A 129 -11.40 -15.02 16.97
C SER A 129 -12.43 -14.20 17.76
N HIS A 130 -12.58 -14.45 19.07
CA HIS A 130 -13.45 -13.70 19.96
C HIS A 130 -13.00 -12.24 20.14
N VAL A 131 -11.72 -11.93 19.93
CA VAL A 131 -11.15 -10.57 19.95
C VAL A 131 -11.06 -10.00 18.54
N THR A 132 -10.52 -10.77 17.60
CA THR A 132 -10.20 -10.32 16.23
C THR A 132 -11.46 -9.99 15.42
N VAL A 133 -12.47 -10.87 15.45
CA VAL A 133 -13.69 -10.69 14.63
C VAL A 133 -14.50 -9.44 15.04
N PRO A 134 -14.72 -9.13 16.33
CA PRO A 134 -15.35 -7.88 16.72
C PRO A 134 -14.60 -6.62 16.29
N GLN A 135 -13.26 -6.65 16.30
CA GLN A 135 -12.45 -5.51 15.85
C GLN A 135 -12.61 -5.26 14.35
N ILE A 136 -12.58 -6.31 13.53
CA ILE A 136 -12.81 -6.19 12.08
C ILE A 136 -14.22 -5.66 11.77
N ARG A 137 -15.23 -6.02 12.57
CA ARG A 137 -16.60 -5.48 12.41
C ARG A 137 -16.75 -4.02 12.82
N GLY A 138 -15.88 -3.52 13.69
CA GLY A 138 -15.91 -2.13 14.16
C GLY A 138 -15.18 -1.14 13.23
N MET A 139 -14.50 -1.67 12.23
CA MET A 139 -13.84 -0.89 11.19
C MET A 139 -14.81 -0.63 10.03
#